data_acfced145e644ded503a84184214d51c
#
_entry.id   acfced145e644ded503a84184214d51c
#
_cell.length_a   1.000
_cell.length_b   1.000
_cell.length_c   1.000
_cell.angle_alpha   90.00
_cell.angle_beta   90.00
_cell.angle_gamma   90.00
#
_symmetry.space_group_name_H-M   'P 1'
#
loop_
_entity.id
_entity.type
_entity.pdbx_description
1 polymer ?
#
loop_
_entity_poly.entity_id
_entity_poly.type
_entity_poly.pdbx_seq_one_letter_code
_entity_poly.pdbx_strand_id
1 'polypeptide(L)'
;SVYLYHQKQLFKESDGKEDFFTKPLSFDSKYCSVILGDDGSNLEEVDRILNQFHIVNSSLEDRKTIKSIVHSIVLRSARLMASFVHAIYAHMGDEYKGCTVGVDGSVYKYMPHYQEWVNNALEELGRPDIDIGLADDGSCIGAALVAFGVARG
;
A
#
# COMPACT_ATOMS: atom_id res chain seq x y z
N SER A 1 -4.10 -14.77 -5.13
CA SER A 1 -5.50 -14.79 -5.63
C SER A 1 -5.67 -15.63 -6.88
N VAL A 2 -4.76 -15.54 -7.88
CA VAL A 2 -4.82 -16.36 -9.10
C VAL A 2 -4.85 -17.86 -8.79
N TYR A 3 -3.99 -18.31 -7.87
CA TYR A 3 -3.98 -19.71 -7.45
C TYR A 3 -5.33 -20.17 -6.88
N LEU A 4 -5.92 -19.39 -5.97
CA LEU A 4 -7.21 -19.71 -5.36
C LEU A 4 -8.35 -19.69 -6.38
N TYR A 5 -8.28 -18.81 -7.37
CA TYR A 5 -9.22 -18.76 -8.47
C TYR A 5 -9.16 -20.02 -9.34
N HIS A 6 -7.97 -20.44 -9.79
CA HIS A 6 -7.78 -21.66 -10.57
C HIS A 6 -8.17 -22.93 -9.81
N GLN A 7 -8.04 -22.94 -8.48
CA GLN A 7 -8.54 -24.02 -7.64
C GLN A 7 -10.06 -23.97 -7.40
N LYS A 8 -10.76 -23.00 -8.02
CA LYS A 8 -12.19 -22.75 -7.81
C LYS A 8 -12.57 -22.60 -6.32
N GLN A 9 -11.68 -22.03 -5.53
CA GLN A 9 -11.92 -21.70 -4.12
C GLN A 9 -12.47 -20.29 -3.94
N LEU A 10 -12.16 -19.38 -4.90
CA LEU A 10 -12.75 -18.04 -5.00
C LEU A 10 -13.74 -17.98 -6.15
N PHE A 11 -14.79 -17.19 -5.98
CA PHE A 11 -15.81 -16.91 -7.01
C PHE A 11 -16.47 -18.16 -7.58
N LYS A 12 -16.80 -19.12 -6.71
CA LYS A 12 -17.40 -20.41 -7.09
C LYS A 12 -18.70 -20.27 -7.90
N GLU A 13 -19.43 -19.18 -7.64
CA GLU A 13 -20.72 -18.88 -8.26
C GLU A 13 -20.61 -17.84 -9.38
N SER A 14 -19.40 -17.39 -9.68
CA SER A 14 -19.17 -16.37 -10.70
C SER A 14 -18.78 -17.00 -12.04
N ASP A 15 -19.44 -16.57 -13.10
CA ASP A 15 -19.07 -16.87 -14.49
C ASP A 15 -17.92 -15.97 -14.98
N GLY A 16 -17.12 -15.43 -14.07
CA GLY A 16 -16.05 -14.47 -14.34
C GLY A 16 -15.08 -14.98 -15.41
N LYS A 17 -14.84 -14.15 -16.41
CA LYS A 17 -13.85 -14.44 -17.46
C LYS A 17 -12.44 -14.38 -16.88
N GLU A 18 -11.62 -15.37 -17.22
CA GLU A 18 -10.27 -15.57 -16.69
C GLU A 18 -9.28 -14.43 -16.93
N ASP A 19 -9.55 -13.56 -17.90
CA ASP A 19 -8.61 -12.55 -18.41
C ASP A 19 -8.17 -11.50 -17.37
N PHE A 20 -8.95 -11.28 -16.32
CA PHE A 20 -8.65 -10.24 -15.34
C PHE A 20 -7.44 -10.56 -14.47
N PHE A 21 -7.37 -11.78 -13.92
CA PHE A 21 -6.26 -12.16 -13.03
C PHE A 21 -4.96 -12.46 -13.77
N THR A 22 -5.02 -12.65 -15.07
CA THR A 22 -3.87 -13.00 -15.92
C THR A 22 -3.32 -11.83 -16.68
N LYS A 23 -4.10 -10.74 -16.86
CA LYS A 23 -3.64 -9.54 -17.56
C LYS A 23 -2.75 -8.68 -16.67
N PRO A 24 -1.46 -8.51 -17.03
CA PRO A 24 -0.56 -7.64 -16.27
C PRO A 24 -1.10 -6.21 -16.15
N LEU A 25 -0.84 -5.55 -15.00
CA LEU A 25 -1.16 -4.13 -14.74
C LEU A 25 -2.66 -3.79 -14.78
N SER A 26 -3.56 -4.77 -14.74
CA SER A 26 -5.00 -4.51 -14.72
C SER A 26 -5.50 -4.04 -13.35
N PHE A 27 -4.80 -4.35 -12.26
CA PHE A 27 -5.16 -3.98 -10.90
C PHE A 27 -4.27 -2.83 -10.38
N ASP A 28 -4.85 -1.64 -10.27
CA ASP A 28 -4.18 -0.43 -9.81
C ASP A 28 -4.18 -0.35 -8.27
N SER A 29 -3.17 0.28 -7.68
CA SER A 29 -3.07 0.52 -6.23
C SER A 29 -4.23 1.32 -5.64
N LYS A 30 -4.92 2.13 -6.43
CA LYS A 30 -6.15 2.83 -6.03
C LYS A 30 -7.25 1.86 -5.56
N TYR A 31 -7.35 0.68 -6.18
CA TYR A 31 -8.31 -0.35 -5.77
C TYR A 31 -7.96 -0.93 -4.39
N CYS A 32 -6.67 -1.05 -4.06
CA CYS A 32 -6.26 -1.44 -2.72
C CYS A 32 -6.77 -0.45 -1.66
N SER A 33 -6.68 0.85 -1.94
CA SER A 33 -7.15 1.89 -1.01
C SER A 33 -8.67 1.81 -0.80
N VAL A 34 -9.44 1.63 -1.86
CA VAL A 34 -10.90 1.50 -1.77
C VAL A 34 -11.30 0.22 -1.02
N ILE A 35 -10.66 -0.91 -1.34
CA ILE A 35 -10.93 -2.21 -0.70
C ILE A 35 -10.62 -2.16 0.80
N LEU A 36 -9.50 -1.54 1.20
CA LEU A 36 -9.13 -1.42 2.61
C LEU A 36 -10.05 -0.47 3.37
N GLY A 37 -10.51 0.60 2.73
CA GLY A 37 -11.43 1.57 3.32
C GLY A 37 -12.89 1.12 3.37
N ASP A 38 -13.23 -0.04 2.80
CA ASP A 38 -14.61 -0.56 2.83
C ASP A 38 -14.88 -1.29 4.14
N ASP A 39 -15.44 -0.58 5.12
CA ASP A 39 -15.84 -1.11 6.43
C ASP A 39 -17.33 -1.50 6.47
N GLY A 40 -18.02 -1.50 5.33
CA GLY A 40 -19.41 -1.92 5.21
C GLY A 40 -19.59 -3.41 5.54
N SER A 41 -20.70 -3.75 6.19
CA SER A 41 -21.02 -5.15 6.56
C SER A 41 -21.08 -6.10 5.35
N ASN A 42 -21.44 -5.59 4.19
CA ASN A 42 -21.55 -6.34 2.93
C ASN A 42 -20.38 -6.14 1.98
N LEU A 43 -19.41 -5.28 2.31
CA LEU A 43 -18.26 -4.94 1.46
C LEU A 43 -18.72 -4.56 0.03
N GLU A 44 -19.57 -3.54 -0.06
CA GLU A 44 -20.22 -3.13 -1.31
C GLU A 44 -19.23 -2.48 -2.29
N GLU A 45 -18.23 -1.76 -1.78
CA GLU A 45 -17.17 -1.20 -2.62
C GLU A 45 -16.28 -2.30 -3.22
N VAL A 46 -16.00 -3.35 -2.43
CA VAL A 46 -15.28 -4.53 -2.94
C VAL A 46 -16.09 -5.20 -4.06
N ASP A 47 -17.41 -5.39 -3.85
CA ASP A 47 -18.29 -5.94 -4.87
C ASP A 47 -18.30 -5.09 -6.14
N ARG A 48 -18.42 -3.76 -5.99
CA ARG A 48 -18.39 -2.83 -7.10
C ARG A 48 -17.10 -2.92 -7.92
N ILE A 49 -15.95 -3.03 -7.25
CA ILE A 49 -14.66 -3.24 -7.91
C ILE A 49 -14.64 -4.57 -8.65
N LEU A 50 -15.09 -5.66 -8.03
CA LEU A 50 -15.13 -6.98 -8.67
C LEU A 50 -16.02 -6.96 -9.91
N ASN A 51 -17.17 -6.29 -9.87
CA ASN A 51 -18.07 -6.13 -11.01
C ASN A 51 -17.40 -5.34 -12.17
N GLN A 52 -16.55 -4.34 -11.91
CA GLN A 52 -15.79 -3.67 -12.97
C GLN A 52 -14.85 -4.62 -13.72
N PHE A 53 -14.45 -5.69 -13.07
CA PHE A 53 -13.61 -6.74 -13.65
C PHE A 53 -14.41 -7.94 -14.13
N HIS A 54 -15.73 -7.76 -14.35
CA HIS A 54 -16.65 -8.79 -14.81
C HIS A 54 -16.78 -10.00 -13.87
N ILE A 55 -16.41 -9.86 -12.60
CA ILE A 55 -16.66 -10.86 -11.57
C ILE A 55 -17.98 -10.50 -10.92
N VAL A 56 -19.05 -11.06 -11.44
CA VAL A 56 -20.42 -10.88 -10.93
C VAL A 56 -20.76 -11.96 -9.90
N ASN A 57 -21.72 -11.67 -9.01
CA ASN A 57 -22.21 -12.62 -7.99
C ASN A 57 -21.11 -13.09 -7.01
N SER A 58 -20.21 -12.17 -6.61
CA SER A 58 -19.26 -12.49 -5.55
C SER A 58 -19.98 -12.72 -4.22
N SER A 59 -19.63 -13.80 -3.51
CA SER A 59 -20.13 -14.02 -2.16
C SER A 59 -19.48 -13.07 -1.17
N LEU A 60 -20.11 -12.86 -0.02
CA LEU A 60 -19.50 -12.06 1.06
C LEU A 60 -18.17 -12.66 1.54
N GLU A 61 -18.03 -13.99 1.49
CA GLU A 61 -16.80 -14.69 1.84
C GLU A 61 -15.68 -14.40 0.84
N ASP A 62 -15.99 -14.38 -0.46
CA ASP A 62 -15.04 -13.97 -1.50
C ASP A 62 -14.54 -12.54 -1.26
N ARG A 63 -15.44 -11.60 -0.97
CA ARG A 63 -15.09 -10.20 -0.71
C ARG A 63 -14.20 -10.06 0.52
N LYS A 64 -14.51 -10.74 1.62
CA LYS A 64 -13.67 -10.81 2.83
C LYS A 64 -12.29 -11.38 2.52
N THR A 65 -12.23 -12.43 1.72
CA THR A 65 -10.97 -13.04 1.31
C THR A 65 -10.12 -12.07 0.49
N ILE A 66 -10.71 -11.37 -0.47
CA ILE A 66 -10.02 -10.33 -1.26
C ILE A 66 -9.53 -9.20 -0.36
N LYS A 67 -10.36 -8.69 0.55
CA LYS A 67 -9.94 -7.66 1.52
C LYS A 67 -8.76 -8.13 2.36
N SER A 68 -8.78 -9.37 2.85
CA SER A 68 -7.68 -9.98 3.63
C SER A 68 -6.39 -10.11 2.83
N ILE A 69 -6.47 -10.50 1.56
CA ILE A 69 -5.30 -10.58 0.67
C ILE A 69 -4.70 -9.18 0.45
N VAL A 70 -5.53 -8.20 0.13
CA VAL A 70 -5.10 -6.81 -0.07
C VAL A 70 -4.47 -6.25 1.21
N HIS A 71 -5.11 -6.47 2.37
CA HIS A 71 -4.56 -6.10 3.68
C HIS A 71 -3.15 -6.67 3.88
N SER A 72 -2.97 -7.97 3.63
CA SER A 72 -1.67 -8.63 3.82
C SER A 72 -0.59 -8.06 2.90
N ILE A 73 -0.93 -7.73 1.66
CA ILE A 73 0.00 -7.15 0.69
C ILE A 73 0.41 -5.73 1.12
N VAL A 74 -0.55 -4.90 1.52
CA VAL A 74 -0.31 -3.51 1.90
C VAL A 74 0.43 -3.43 3.24
N LEU A 75 0.06 -4.26 4.23
CA LEU A 75 0.78 -4.38 5.50
C LEU A 75 2.25 -4.82 5.27
N ARG A 76 2.48 -5.78 4.39
CA ARG A 76 3.85 -6.18 4.02
C ARG A 76 4.62 -5.01 3.42
N SER A 77 3.99 -4.22 2.55
CA SER A 77 4.62 -3.02 1.97
C SER A 77 5.01 -2.00 3.04
N ALA A 78 4.13 -1.73 4.02
CA ALA A 78 4.41 -0.84 5.13
C ALA A 78 5.59 -1.33 5.99
N ARG A 79 5.64 -2.62 6.29
CA ARG A 79 6.75 -3.25 7.04
C ARG A 79 8.08 -3.19 6.29
N LEU A 80 8.06 -3.38 4.98
CA LEU A 80 9.26 -3.22 4.15
C LEU A 80 9.74 -1.78 4.18
N MET A 81 8.84 -0.80 4.05
CA MET A 81 9.18 0.62 4.16
C MET A 81 9.85 0.93 5.51
N ALA A 82 9.25 0.51 6.62
CA ALA A 82 9.83 0.67 7.96
C ALA A 82 11.23 0.04 8.07
N SER A 83 11.41 -1.16 7.49
CA SER A 83 12.71 -1.84 7.48
C SER A 83 13.77 -1.08 6.69
N PHE A 84 13.41 -0.47 5.55
CA PHE A 84 14.32 0.38 4.78
C PHE A 84 14.70 1.64 5.56
N VAL A 85 13.73 2.32 6.17
CA VAL A 85 13.98 3.50 7.01
C VAL A 85 14.92 3.14 8.16
N HIS A 86 14.64 2.03 8.87
CA HIS A 86 15.49 1.54 9.95
C HIS A 86 16.92 1.26 9.48
N ALA A 87 17.09 0.59 8.35
CA ALA A 87 18.41 0.24 7.80
C ALA A 87 19.22 1.48 7.42
N ILE A 88 18.59 2.46 6.77
CA ILE A 88 19.23 3.74 6.42
C ILE A 88 19.66 4.47 7.69
N TYR A 89 18.78 4.56 8.68
CA TYR A 89 19.05 5.25 9.94
C TYR A 89 20.20 4.56 10.70
N ALA A 90 20.22 3.24 10.72
CA ALA A 90 21.32 2.48 11.34
C ALA A 90 22.66 2.69 10.61
N HIS A 91 22.63 2.88 9.28
CA HIS A 91 23.83 3.14 8.48
C HIS A 91 24.35 4.57 8.65
N MET A 92 23.47 5.56 8.86
CA MET A 92 23.84 6.96 9.04
C MET A 92 24.55 7.23 10.38
N GLY A 93 24.25 6.44 11.40
CA GLY A 93 24.87 6.57 12.72
C GLY A 93 24.16 7.54 13.67
N ASP A 94 24.75 7.66 14.89
CA ASP A 94 24.10 8.36 16.02
C ASP A 94 23.97 9.89 15.86
N GLU A 95 24.75 10.49 14.97
CA GLU A 95 24.71 11.94 14.69
C GLU A 95 23.39 12.40 14.07
N TYR A 96 22.60 11.47 13.51
CA TYR A 96 21.29 11.74 12.89
C TYR A 96 20.11 11.38 13.79
N LYS A 97 20.36 11.09 15.07
CA LYS A 97 19.28 10.84 16.04
C LYS A 97 18.36 12.06 16.15
N GLY A 98 17.04 11.79 16.05
CA GLY A 98 16.02 12.84 16.12
C GLY A 98 15.75 13.57 14.80
N CYS A 99 16.32 13.12 13.69
CA CYS A 99 15.93 13.60 12.36
C CYS A 99 14.58 13.06 11.96
N THR A 100 13.75 13.89 11.34
CA THR A 100 12.48 13.46 10.71
C THR A 100 12.74 12.95 9.31
N VAL A 101 12.13 11.80 8.97
CA VAL A 101 12.17 11.22 7.62
C VAL A 101 11.01 11.79 6.82
N GLY A 102 11.29 12.58 5.80
CA GLY A 102 10.29 13.09 4.86
C GLY A 102 9.88 12.01 3.87
N VAL A 103 8.60 11.70 3.80
CA VAL A 103 8.04 10.76 2.83
C VAL A 103 7.11 11.48 1.88
N ASP A 104 7.38 11.33 0.57
CA ASP A 104 6.52 11.81 -0.52
C ASP A 104 5.94 10.61 -1.26
N GLY A 105 4.62 10.60 -1.45
CA GLY A 105 3.96 9.55 -2.21
C GLY A 105 2.49 9.33 -1.84
N SER A 106 1.70 9.06 -2.87
CA SER A 106 0.24 8.86 -2.75
C SER A 106 -0.15 7.66 -1.88
N VAL A 107 0.66 6.60 -1.88
CA VAL A 107 0.40 5.42 -1.03
C VAL A 107 0.51 5.79 0.44
N TYR A 108 1.59 6.48 0.84
CA TYR A 108 1.76 6.91 2.22
C TYR A 108 0.67 7.89 2.67
N LYS A 109 0.26 8.79 1.76
CA LYS A 109 -0.72 9.85 2.05
C LYS A 109 -2.16 9.35 2.11
N TYR A 110 -2.56 8.43 1.23
CA TYR A 110 -3.98 8.11 1.01
C TYR A 110 -4.36 6.65 1.28
N MET A 111 -3.40 5.74 1.47
CA MET A 111 -3.73 4.35 1.77
C MET A 111 -4.21 4.23 3.23
N PRO A 112 -5.42 3.68 3.47
CA PRO A 112 -5.93 3.49 4.83
C PRO A 112 -4.95 2.74 5.71
N HIS A 113 -4.75 3.20 6.94
CA HIS A 113 -3.90 2.60 7.97
C HIS A 113 -2.40 2.50 7.65
N TYR A 114 -1.95 2.94 6.46
CA TYR A 114 -0.57 2.74 6.04
C TYR A 114 0.45 3.41 6.96
N GLN A 115 0.21 4.67 7.34
CA GLN A 115 1.08 5.42 8.25
C GLN A 115 1.15 4.74 9.63
N GLU A 116 0.00 4.32 10.16
CA GLU A 116 -0.09 3.58 11.41
C GLU A 116 0.75 2.28 11.35
N TRP A 117 0.61 1.51 10.28
CA TRP A 117 1.36 0.26 10.11
C TRP A 117 2.87 0.47 9.95
N VAL A 118 3.30 1.57 9.32
CA VAL A 118 4.71 1.93 9.24
C VAL A 118 5.25 2.27 10.62
N ASN A 119 4.54 3.09 11.39
CA ASN A 119 4.95 3.47 12.75
C ASN A 119 4.99 2.26 13.69
N ASN A 120 3.97 1.41 13.68
CA ASN A 120 3.95 0.18 14.46
C ASN A 120 5.13 -0.74 14.11
N ALA A 121 5.48 -0.84 12.83
CA ALA A 121 6.63 -1.62 12.40
C ALA A 121 7.97 -1.03 12.85
N LEU A 122 8.11 0.30 12.92
CA LEU A 122 9.29 0.96 13.50
C LEU A 122 9.39 0.71 15.00
N GLU A 123 8.28 0.75 15.73
CA GLU A 123 8.23 0.38 17.15
C GLU A 123 8.64 -1.08 17.36
N GLU A 124 8.12 -2.02 16.56
CA GLU A 124 8.52 -3.45 16.59
C GLU A 124 10.03 -3.62 16.33
N LEU A 125 10.64 -2.76 15.52
CA LEU A 125 12.08 -2.73 15.24
C LEU A 125 12.90 -2.03 16.34
N GLY A 126 12.26 -1.59 17.44
CA GLY A 126 12.91 -0.89 18.54
C GLY A 126 13.32 0.55 18.20
N ARG A 127 12.62 1.18 17.25
CA ARG A 127 12.91 2.54 16.76
C ARG A 127 11.71 3.50 16.86
N PRO A 128 11.13 3.68 18.07
CA PRO A 128 10.08 4.67 18.29
C PRO A 128 10.60 6.12 18.21
N ASP A 129 11.92 6.30 18.14
CA ASP A 129 12.62 7.58 18.03
C ASP A 129 12.64 8.14 16.59
N ILE A 130 12.27 7.33 15.58
CA ILE A 130 12.21 7.78 14.19
C ILE A 130 10.84 8.43 13.93
N ASP A 131 10.85 9.72 13.65
CA ASP A 131 9.67 10.45 13.23
C ASP A 131 9.56 10.45 11.70
N ILE A 132 8.33 10.19 11.20
CA ILE A 132 8.05 10.21 9.76
C ILE A 132 7.03 11.29 9.47
N GLY A 133 7.44 12.29 8.70
CA GLY A 133 6.60 13.39 8.25
C GLY A 133 6.21 13.26 6.77
N LEU A 134 5.00 13.69 6.43
CA LEU A 134 4.60 13.82 5.03
C LEU A 134 5.31 15.03 4.41
N ALA A 135 6.02 14.82 3.31
CA ALA A 135 6.59 15.88 2.49
C ALA A 135 5.64 16.20 1.33
N ASP A 136 5.12 17.42 1.28
CA ASP A 136 4.33 17.88 0.13
C ASP A 136 5.28 18.34 -0.98
N ASP A 137 5.14 17.73 -2.18
CA ASP A 137 5.95 18.00 -3.38
C ASP A 137 7.48 17.90 -3.15
N GLY A 138 7.92 17.08 -2.21
CA GLY A 138 9.33 16.93 -1.83
C GLY A 138 10.23 16.60 -3.01
N SER A 139 9.78 15.73 -3.92
CA SER A 139 10.51 15.35 -5.14
C SER A 139 10.71 16.53 -6.09
N CYS A 140 9.69 17.34 -6.33
CA CYS A 140 9.76 18.51 -7.22
C CYS A 140 10.61 19.62 -6.60
N ILE A 141 10.40 19.92 -5.32
CA ILE A 141 11.17 20.93 -4.59
C ILE A 141 12.65 20.53 -4.51
N GLY A 142 12.93 19.27 -4.17
CA GLY A 142 14.28 18.73 -4.12
C GLY A 142 15.00 18.82 -5.45
N ALA A 143 14.34 18.42 -6.55
CA ALA A 143 14.89 18.54 -7.89
C ALA A 143 15.18 20.00 -8.30
N ALA A 144 14.27 20.93 -7.96
CA ALA A 144 14.46 22.35 -8.22
C ALA A 144 15.65 22.93 -7.43
N LEU A 145 15.79 22.54 -6.16
CA LEU A 145 16.93 22.98 -5.31
C LEU A 145 18.27 22.47 -5.85
N VAL A 146 18.33 21.22 -6.28
CA VAL A 146 19.54 20.64 -6.88
C VAL A 146 19.88 21.35 -8.19
N ALA A 147 18.90 21.55 -9.08
CA ALA A 147 19.11 22.28 -10.33
C ALA A 147 19.59 23.71 -10.11
N PHE A 148 19.04 24.39 -9.12
CA PHE A 148 19.46 25.76 -8.76
C PHE A 148 20.86 25.81 -8.16
N GLY A 149 21.22 24.81 -7.33
CA GLY A 149 22.58 24.69 -6.77
C GLY A 149 23.65 24.48 -7.85
N VAL A 150 23.35 23.58 -8.80
CA VAL A 150 24.26 23.28 -9.94
C VAL A 150 24.42 24.49 -10.87
N ALA A 151 23.36 25.29 -11.08
CA ALA A 151 23.42 26.49 -11.93
C ALA A 151 24.25 27.65 -11.34
N ARG A 152 24.58 27.61 -10.05
CA ARG A 152 25.38 28.66 -9.35
C ARG A 152 26.82 28.28 -9.07
N GLY A 153 27.19 27.01 -9.26
CA GLY A 153 28.59 26.54 -9.14
C GLY A 153 29.30 26.52 -10.44
#